data_b0049ab05ab5398ddf24d22a83b7216e
#
_entry.id   b0049ab05ab5398ddf24d22a83b7216e
#
_cell.length_a   1.000
_cell.length_b   1.000
_cell.length_c   1.000
_cell.angle_alpha   90.00
_cell.angle_beta   90.00
_cell.angle_gamma   90.00
#
_symmetry.space_group_name_H-M   'P 1'
#
loop_
_entity.id
_entity.type
_entity.pdbx_description
1 polymer ?
#
loop_
_entity_poly.entity_id
_entity_poly.type
_entity_poly.pdbx_seq_one_letter_code
_entity_poly.pdbx_strand_id
1 'polypeptide(L)'
;MTNIPQSAAAWALEQLGCPYSQARRTQEGVFDCSSLVARAYSAQGKRWRHGGSVPVSMYEVYDDEFELLWPEDYADIGMCFGGNSVINLARQSGDLQFICTDSSTGRSNKITHVAMVADANTLVHARGTKYGVCTNSINLYSGKICAVVRYNPTASLRTGMCGWRTLALQHALNANGAGIVEDGEFGEKSRNAVIACQQSLGLDASGIADAALLERLELVESTVPEVADCVEVTGNSVNVRIGPGVEYDAAFIAHKGDCFSRANTDGWTAICFDNSLYWISDKYIR
;
A
#
# COMPACT_ATOMS: atom_id res chain seq x y z
N MET A 1 -0.72 -12.51 -20.87
CA MET A 1 -0.44 -11.72 -19.63
C MET A 1 -1.24 -12.38 -18.51
N THR A 2 -0.58 -12.79 -17.44
CA THR A 2 -1.25 -13.34 -16.24
C THR A 2 -2.09 -12.24 -15.60
N ASN A 3 -3.35 -12.53 -15.33
CA ASN A 3 -4.23 -11.57 -14.64
C ASN A 3 -3.89 -11.58 -13.14
N ILE A 4 -3.03 -10.67 -12.72
CA ILE A 4 -2.51 -10.58 -11.34
C ILE A 4 -3.63 -10.61 -10.29
N PRO A 5 -4.72 -9.81 -10.37
CA PRO A 5 -5.80 -9.87 -9.39
C PRO A 5 -6.46 -11.24 -9.27
N GLN A 6 -6.78 -11.87 -10.38
CA GLN A 6 -7.41 -13.20 -10.38
C GLN A 6 -6.46 -14.28 -9.84
N SER A 7 -5.17 -14.21 -10.18
CA SER A 7 -4.17 -15.13 -9.66
C SER A 7 -3.95 -14.93 -8.15
N ALA A 8 -3.98 -13.69 -7.67
CA ALA A 8 -3.91 -13.40 -6.24
C ALA A 8 -5.12 -13.97 -5.49
N ALA A 9 -6.32 -13.81 -6.03
CA ALA A 9 -7.53 -14.38 -5.45
C ALA A 9 -7.50 -15.93 -5.43
N ALA A 10 -7.01 -16.55 -6.50
CA ALA A 10 -6.83 -18.00 -6.58
C ALA A 10 -5.82 -18.48 -5.52
N TRP A 11 -4.68 -17.81 -5.39
CA TRP A 11 -3.69 -18.12 -4.35
C TRP A 11 -4.30 -18.00 -2.93
N ALA A 12 -5.09 -16.96 -2.67
CA ALA A 12 -5.75 -16.79 -1.38
C ALA A 12 -6.75 -17.91 -1.07
N LEU A 13 -7.44 -18.42 -2.08
CA LEU A 13 -8.36 -19.57 -1.95
C LEU A 13 -7.60 -20.88 -1.63
N GLU A 14 -6.36 -21.04 -2.10
CA GLU A 14 -5.51 -22.19 -1.73
C GLU A 14 -5.15 -22.21 -0.24
N GLN A 15 -5.26 -21.06 0.46
CA GLN A 15 -4.98 -20.94 1.88
C GLN A 15 -6.19 -21.26 2.78
N LEU A 16 -7.31 -21.71 2.24
CA LEU A 16 -8.51 -22.02 3.03
C LEU A 16 -8.21 -23.00 4.16
N GLY A 17 -8.72 -22.72 5.36
CA GLY A 17 -8.49 -23.50 6.57
C GLY A 17 -7.22 -23.14 7.34
N CYS A 18 -6.32 -22.35 6.78
CA CYS A 18 -5.13 -21.88 7.51
C CYS A 18 -5.53 -21.06 8.75
N PRO A 19 -4.80 -21.17 9.87
CA PRO A 19 -5.10 -20.49 11.11
C PRO A 19 -4.87 -18.98 11.02
N TYR A 20 -5.67 -18.22 11.78
CA TYR A 20 -5.50 -16.79 11.97
C TYR A 20 -4.60 -16.48 13.15
N SER A 21 -3.63 -15.58 12.97
CA SER A 21 -2.85 -14.99 14.07
C SER A 21 -2.16 -13.71 13.64
N GLN A 22 -2.42 -12.59 14.32
CA GLN A 22 -1.67 -11.36 14.13
C GLN A 22 -0.21 -11.49 14.58
N ALA A 23 0.03 -12.14 15.72
CA ALA A 23 1.38 -12.31 16.27
C ALA A 23 2.27 -13.23 15.42
N ARG A 24 1.68 -14.14 14.65
CA ARG A 24 2.40 -15.12 13.83
C ARG A 24 2.14 -14.97 12.33
N ARG A 25 1.62 -13.84 11.91
CA ARG A 25 1.23 -13.56 10.51
C ARG A 25 2.37 -13.63 9.49
N THR A 26 3.64 -13.61 9.95
CA THR A 26 4.84 -13.81 9.12
C THR A 26 5.22 -15.27 8.96
N GLN A 27 4.63 -16.19 9.75
CA GLN A 27 4.89 -17.62 9.63
C GLN A 27 4.17 -18.20 8.40
N GLU A 28 4.80 -19.20 7.78
CA GLU A 28 4.18 -19.92 6.67
C GLU A 28 2.88 -20.59 7.13
N GLY A 29 1.83 -20.52 6.30
CA GLY A 29 0.51 -21.08 6.58
C GLY A 29 -0.26 -20.40 7.72
N VAL A 30 0.20 -19.26 8.24
CA VAL A 30 -0.53 -18.49 9.26
C VAL A 30 -0.79 -17.08 8.74
N PHE A 31 -2.00 -16.59 8.90
CA PHE A 31 -2.41 -15.31 8.33
C PHE A 31 -3.20 -14.45 9.33
N ASP A 32 -3.11 -13.15 9.18
CA ASP A 32 -4.16 -12.20 9.53
C ASP A 32 -4.80 -11.65 8.24
N CYS A 33 -5.75 -10.73 8.35
CA CYS A 33 -6.48 -10.25 7.17
C CYS A 33 -5.56 -9.55 6.16
N SER A 34 -4.66 -8.70 6.62
CA SER A 34 -3.73 -7.95 5.76
C SER A 34 -2.63 -8.83 5.20
N SER A 35 -2.06 -9.73 5.99
CA SER A 35 -1.00 -10.60 5.51
C SER A 35 -1.46 -11.62 4.46
N LEU A 36 -2.72 -12.05 4.52
CA LEU A 36 -3.28 -12.89 3.46
C LEU A 36 -3.30 -12.15 2.12
N VAL A 37 -3.84 -10.93 2.11
CA VAL A 37 -3.91 -10.07 0.93
C VAL A 37 -2.53 -9.74 0.40
N ALA A 38 -1.64 -9.26 1.27
CA ALA A 38 -0.29 -8.90 0.89
C ALA A 38 0.48 -10.06 0.26
N ARG A 39 0.44 -11.23 0.89
CA ARG A 39 1.13 -12.42 0.39
C ARG A 39 0.52 -12.96 -0.88
N ALA A 40 -0.80 -12.85 -1.06
CA ALA A 40 -1.48 -13.23 -2.30
C ALA A 40 -0.96 -12.41 -3.48
N TYR A 41 -0.84 -11.09 -3.33
CA TYR A 41 -0.30 -10.22 -4.37
C TYR A 41 1.23 -10.35 -4.52
N SER A 42 1.97 -10.53 -3.42
CA SER A 42 3.42 -10.76 -3.48
C SER A 42 3.78 -12.06 -4.24
N ALA A 43 2.95 -13.10 -4.11
CA ALA A 43 3.10 -14.34 -4.87
C ALA A 43 2.92 -14.13 -6.40
N GLN A 44 2.33 -13.02 -6.80
CA GLN A 44 2.18 -12.60 -8.20
C GLN A 44 3.24 -11.55 -8.63
N GLY A 45 4.24 -11.31 -7.79
CA GLY A 45 5.34 -10.38 -8.11
C GLY A 45 5.13 -8.94 -7.66
N LYS A 46 3.98 -8.59 -7.02
CA LYS A 46 3.80 -7.25 -6.47
C LYS A 46 4.78 -7.02 -5.32
N ARG A 47 5.44 -5.87 -5.35
CA ARG A 47 6.31 -5.39 -4.27
C ARG A 47 5.58 -4.31 -3.49
N TRP A 48 5.49 -4.48 -2.17
CA TRP A 48 4.91 -3.49 -1.26
C TRP A 48 5.99 -2.55 -0.75
N ARG A 49 5.73 -1.27 -0.72
CA ARG A 49 6.70 -0.28 -0.23
C ARG A 49 6.96 -0.41 1.27
N HIS A 50 5.92 -0.72 2.03
CA HIS A 50 5.96 -0.78 3.48
C HIS A 50 6.18 -2.19 4.02
N GLY A 51 7.14 -2.93 3.47
CA GLY A 51 7.50 -4.24 3.97
C GLY A 51 6.90 -5.39 3.18
N GLY A 52 7.80 -6.15 2.58
CA GLY A 52 7.45 -7.25 1.67
C GLY A 52 6.68 -8.39 2.31
N SER A 53 6.65 -8.51 3.63
CA SER A 53 6.02 -9.66 4.26
C SER A 53 4.71 -9.36 4.99
N VAL A 54 4.47 -8.12 5.45
CA VAL A 54 3.24 -7.80 6.18
C VAL A 54 2.91 -6.30 6.16
N PRO A 55 2.28 -5.77 5.12
CA PRO A 55 1.72 -4.43 5.18
C PRO A 55 0.66 -4.37 6.28
N VAL A 56 0.59 -3.26 6.95
CA VAL A 56 -0.53 -2.95 7.83
C VAL A 56 -1.70 -2.58 6.93
N SER A 57 -2.89 -3.08 7.17
CA SER A 57 -4.09 -2.87 6.34
C SER A 57 -4.42 -1.41 5.98
N MET A 58 -3.87 -0.44 6.70
CA MET A 58 -4.00 0.97 6.34
C MET A 58 -3.21 1.35 5.07
N TYR A 59 -2.11 0.67 4.74
CA TYR A 59 -1.28 1.04 3.58
C TYR A 59 -1.76 0.40 2.29
N GLU A 60 -2.41 -0.74 2.36
CA GLU A 60 -2.96 -1.43 1.18
C GLU A 60 -4.02 -0.58 0.47
N VAL A 61 -4.81 0.20 1.22
CA VAL A 61 -5.86 1.06 0.66
C VAL A 61 -5.31 2.28 -0.06
N TYR A 62 -4.10 2.73 0.31
CA TYR A 62 -3.42 3.90 -0.25
C TYR A 62 -2.32 3.55 -1.25
N ASP A 63 -2.05 2.26 -1.46
CA ASP A 63 -0.99 1.80 -2.36
C ASP A 63 -1.27 2.25 -3.81
N ASP A 64 -0.27 2.86 -4.44
CA ASP A 64 -0.38 3.55 -5.73
C ASP A 64 -0.49 2.62 -6.96
N GLU A 65 -0.45 1.31 -6.77
CA GLU A 65 -0.85 0.32 -7.77
C GLU A 65 -2.32 -0.13 -7.61
N PHE A 66 -3.06 0.44 -6.64
CA PHE A 66 -4.49 0.21 -6.48
C PHE A 66 -5.27 1.50 -6.73
N GLU A 67 -6.29 1.39 -7.55
CA GLU A 67 -7.24 2.47 -7.84
C GLU A 67 -8.39 2.43 -6.83
N LEU A 68 -8.66 3.56 -6.19
CA LEU A 68 -9.81 3.71 -5.31
C LEU A 68 -11.10 3.73 -6.14
N LEU A 69 -11.93 2.72 -5.96
CA LEU A 69 -13.23 2.62 -6.61
C LEU A 69 -14.35 3.25 -5.77
N TRP A 70 -14.17 3.29 -4.45
CA TRP A 70 -15.10 3.87 -3.49
C TRP A 70 -14.38 4.05 -2.13
N PRO A 71 -14.60 5.17 -1.40
CA PRO A 71 -15.32 6.38 -1.83
C PRO A 71 -14.62 7.10 -3.01
N GLU A 72 -15.16 8.21 -3.48
CA GLU A 72 -14.57 8.95 -4.63
C GLU A 72 -13.25 9.65 -4.24
N ASP A 73 -13.11 10.02 -2.96
CA ASP A 73 -11.91 10.70 -2.45
C ASP A 73 -11.22 9.87 -1.34
N TYR A 74 -9.90 9.85 -1.38
CA TYR A 74 -9.07 9.23 -0.34
C TYR A 74 -9.28 9.86 1.05
N ALA A 75 -9.62 11.13 1.12
CA ALA A 75 -9.92 11.82 2.37
C ALA A 75 -11.16 11.25 3.08
N ASP A 76 -12.06 10.61 2.33
CA ASP A 76 -13.29 10.03 2.85
C ASP A 76 -13.13 8.58 3.33
N ILE A 77 -11.96 7.98 3.14
CA ILE A 77 -11.68 6.62 3.62
C ILE A 77 -11.81 6.58 5.16
N GLY A 78 -12.54 5.57 5.63
CA GLY A 78 -12.81 5.36 7.06
C GLY A 78 -14.03 6.10 7.57
N MET A 79 -14.69 6.94 6.78
CA MET A 79 -16.04 7.36 7.06
C MET A 79 -16.98 6.20 6.73
N CYS A 80 -17.52 5.54 7.76
CA CYS A 80 -18.56 4.55 7.56
C CYS A 80 -19.84 5.27 7.16
N PHE A 81 -20.06 5.43 5.87
CA PHE A 81 -21.34 5.88 5.37
C PHE A 81 -22.34 4.74 5.58
N GLY A 82 -23.18 4.85 6.59
CA GLY A 82 -24.30 3.94 6.81
C GLY A 82 -25.21 3.98 5.58
N GLY A 83 -25.12 2.99 4.71
CA GLY A 83 -25.97 2.89 3.53
C GLY A 83 -25.49 1.82 2.54
N ASN A 84 -26.42 1.36 1.74
CA ASN A 84 -26.22 0.32 0.72
C ASN A 84 -25.42 0.79 -0.52
N SER A 85 -24.77 1.96 -0.47
CA SER A 85 -24.15 2.61 -1.64
C SER A 85 -23.08 1.75 -2.32
N VAL A 86 -22.35 0.93 -1.55
CA VAL A 86 -21.27 0.08 -2.08
C VAL A 86 -21.82 -1.21 -2.73
N ILE A 87 -23.05 -1.59 -2.42
CA ILE A 87 -23.66 -2.83 -2.95
C ILE A 87 -23.82 -2.77 -4.46
N ASN A 88 -23.98 -1.57 -5.03
CA ASN A 88 -24.15 -1.36 -6.47
C ASN A 88 -22.82 -1.29 -7.24
N LEU A 89 -21.68 -1.31 -6.55
CA LEU A 89 -20.38 -1.32 -7.22
C LEU A 89 -20.10 -2.73 -7.78
N ALA A 90 -19.85 -2.82 -9.08
CA ALA A 90 -19.42 -4.05 -9.73
C ALA A 90 -17.99 -4.42 -9.28
N ARG A 91 -17.89 -5.36 -8.36
CA ARG A 91 -16.62 -5.87 -7.83
C ARG A 91 -16.12 -7.05 -8.66
N GLN A 92 -14.83 -7.15 -8.84
CA GLN A 92 -14.17 -8.20 -9.63
C GLN A 92 -13.21 -9.00 -8.75
N SER A 93 -12.87 -10.21 -9.19
CA SER A 93 -11.88 -11.04 -8.52
C SER A 93 -10.56 -10.30 -8.33
N GLY A 94 -10.04 -10.29 -7.11
CA GLY A 94 -8.87 -9.54 -6.68
C GLY A 94 -9.16 -8.16 -6.08
N ASP A 95 -10.35 -7.56 -6.27
CA ASP A 95 -10.70 -6.31 -5.60
C ASP A 95 -10.59 -6.48 -4.07
N LEU A 96 -10.14 -5.45 -3.39
CA LEU A 96 -10.02 -5.42 -1.93
C LEU A 96 -11.13 -4.59 -1.33
N GLN A 97 -11.82 -5.15 -0.33
CA GLN A 97 -12.80 -4.44 0.47
C GLN A 97 -12.22 -4.18 1.86
N PHE A 98 -12.20 -2.92 2.26
CA PHE A 98 -11.79 -2.49 3.59
C PHE A 98 -13.03 -2.26 4.45
N ILE A 99 -12.99 -2.77 5.67
CA ILE A 99 -14.15 -2.85 6.55
C ILE A 99 -13.85 -2.11 7.85
N CYS A 100 -14.82 -1.32 8.31
CA CYS A 100 -14.84 -0.63 9.58
C CYS A 100 -15.91 -1.28 10.46
N THR A 101 -15.50 -2.12 11.42
CA THR A 101 -16.45 -2.82 12.32
C THR A 101 -16.62 -2.14 13.66
N ASP A 102 -15.70 -1.23 14.04
CA ASP A 102 -15.68 -0.56 15.33
C ASP A 102 -15.18 0.87 15.18
N SER A 103 -16.03 1.82 15.53
CA SER A 103 -15.71 3.26 15.53
C SER A 103 -14.79 3.69 16.67
N SER A 104 -14.55 2.83 17.65
CA SER A 104 -13.78 3.14 18.87
C SER A 104 -12.31 2.76 18.82
N THR A 105 -11.82 2.19 17.70
CA THR A 105 -10.48 1.57 17.62
C THR A 105 -9.30 2.54 17.68
N GLY A 106 -9.49 3.84 17.75
CA GLY A 106 -8.38 4.82 17.79
C GLY A 106 -7.47 4.80 16.56
N ARG A 107 -7.76 4.00 15.54
CA ARG A 107 -7.03 3.99 14.27
C ARG A 107 -7.44 5.21 13.44
N SER A 108 -6.49 5.87 12.83
CA SER A 108 -6.71 7.13 12.11
C SER A 108 -7.75 7.01 10.99
N ASN A 109 -7.83 5.87 10.31
CA ASN A 109 -8.77 5.60 9.21
C ASN A 109 -9.86 4.59 9.57
N LYS A 110 -9.98 4.18 10.85
CA LYS A 110 -10.99 3.24 11.37
C LYS A 110 -11.07 1.87 10.67
N ILE A 111 -10.17 1.55 9.76
CA ILE A 111 -10.12 0.26 9.09
C ILE A 111 -9.74 -0.83 10.09
N THR A 112 -10.56 -1.85 10.21
CA THR A 112 -10.36 -2.97 11.15
C THR A 112 -10.13 -4.29 10.46
N HIS A 113 -10.49 -4.40 9.17
CA HIS A 113 -10.41 -5.64 8.41
C HIS A 113 -10.30 -5.36 6.91
N VAL A 114 -9.65 -6.28 6.19
CA VAL A 114 -9.63 -6.33 4.73
C VAL A 114 -10.05 -7.72 4.26
N ALA A 115 -10.80 -7.78 3.17
CA ALA A 115 -11.20 -9.00 2.48
C ALA A 115 -10.99 -8.85 0.97
N MET A 116 -10.59 -9.93 0.31
CA MET A 116 -10.42 -9.98 -1.14
C MET A 116 -11.65 -10.58 -1.79
N VAL A 117 -12.10 -10.01 -2.88
CA VAL A 117 -13.16 -10.56 -3.73
C VAL A 117 -12.61 -11.77 -4.48
N ALA A 118 -13.18 -12.93 -4.26
CA ALA A 118 -12.83 -14.16 -4.96
C ALA A 118 -13.57 -14.28 -6.29
N ASP A 119 -14.87 -13.99 -6.27
CA ASP A 119 -15.77 -13.96 -7.43
C ASP A 119 -16.95 -12.99 -7.18
N ALA A 120 -17.91 -12.95 -8.09
CA ALA A 120 -19.06 -12.04 -8.04
C ALA A 120 -19.91 -12.15 -6.75
N ASN A 121 -19.81 -13.28 -6.02
CA ASN A 121 -20.64 -13.57 -4.85
C ASN A 121 -19.83 -13.84 -3.58
N THR A 122 -18.50 -13.98 -3.68
CA THR A 122 -17.67 -14.59 -2.65
C THR A 122 -16.49 -13.68 -2.27
N LEU A 123 -16.24 -13.56 -0.96
CA LEU A 123 -15.02 -13.05 -0.38
C LEU A 123 -14.14 -14.20 0.11
N VAL A 124 -12.82 -14.05 0.00
CA VAL A 124 -11.83 -14.84 0.73
C VAL A 124 -11.08 -13.92 1.69
N HIS A 125 -10.94 -14.34 2.95
CA HIS A 125 -10.29 -13.53 3.98
C HIS A 125 -9.83 -14.36 5.18
N ALA A 126 -8.81 -13.91 5.90
CA ALA A 126 -8.47 -14.41 7.22
C ALA A 126 -9.36 -13.69 8.25
N ARG A 127 -10.45 -14.34 8.67
CA ARG A 127 -11.58 -13.70 9.37
C ARG A 127 -11.36 -13.50 10.86
N GLY A 128 -10.48 -14.28 11.46
CA GLY A 128 -10.18 -14.21 12.89
C GLY A 128 -9.88 -15.60 13.46
N THR A 129 -9.45 -15.66 14.71
CA THR A 129 -8.93 -16.90 15.35
C THR A 129 -9.92 -18.08 15.28
N LYS A 130 -11.22 -17.80 15.36
CA LYS A 130 -12.27 -18.85 15.30
C LYS A 130 -12.42 -19.46 13.92
N TYR A 131 -12.16 -18.70 12.85
CA TYR A 131 -12.53 -19.07 11.49
C TYR A 131 -11.33 -19.34 10.59
N GLY A 132 -10.15 -18.79 10.92
CA GLY A 132 -8.99 -18.85 10.06
C GLY A 132 -9.24 -18.16 8.71
N VAL A 133 -8.60 -18.67 7.67
CA VAL A 133 -8.86 -18.30 6.28
C VAL A 133 -10.11 -19.02 5.81
N CYS A 134 -11.12 -18.27 5.39
CA CYS A 134 -12.41 -18.80 4.97
C CYS A 134 -13.04 -17.97 3.87
N THR A 135 -14.08 -18.50 3.24
CA THR A 135 -14.92 -17.77 2.30
C THR A 135 -16.24 -17.36 2.94
N ASN A 136 -16.78 -16.24 2.48
CA ASN A 136 -18.10 -15.76 2.87
C ASN A 136 -18.78 -15.04 1.70
N SER A 137 -20.08 -14.76 1.85
CA SER A 137 -20.80 -13.92 0.91
C SER A 137 -20.15 -12.55 0.77
N ILE A 138 -20.08 -12.03 -0.45
CA ILE A 138 -19.59 -10.69 -0.77
C ILE A 138 -20.33 -9.58 0.01
N ASN A 139 -21.53 -9.87 0.48
CA ASN A 139 -22.40 -8.97 1.24
C ASN A 139 -22.26 -9.11 2.77
N LEU A 140 -21.35 -9.98 3.26
CA LEU A 140 -21.17 -10.20 4.70
C LEU A 140 -20.99 -8.88 5.51
N TYR A 141 -20.32 -7.91 4.92
CA TYR A 141 -20.01 -6.63 5.57
C TYR A 141 -20.79 -5.46 4.99
N SER A 142 -21.95 -5.71 4.37
CA SER A 142 -22.84 -4.63 3.89
C SER A 142 -23.08 -3.59 4.98
N GLY A 143 -22.94 -2.29 4.64
CA GLY A 143 -23.08 -1.19 5.57
C GLY A 143 -21.84 -0.93 6.47
N LYS A 144 -20.78 -1.74 6.36
CA LYS A 144 -19.52 -1.58 7.10
C LYS A 144 -18.30 -1.42 6.20
N ILE A 145 -18.48 -1.48 4.89
CA ILE A 145 -17.40 -1.26 3.92
C ILE A 145 -17.07 0.23 3.96
N CYS A 146 -15.80 0.57 4.07
CA CYS A 146 -15.30 1.94 4.11
C CYS A 146 -14.36 2.29 2.95
N ALA A 147 -13.88 1.30 2.21
CA ALA A 147 -13.21 1.51 0.92
C ALA A 147 -13.26 0.23 0.08
N VAL A 148 -13.20 0.41 -1.23
CA VAL A 148 -12.96 -0.66 -2.21
C VAL A 148 -11.90 -0.18 -3.17
N VAL A 149 -10.87 -0.98 -3.37
CA VAL A 149 -9.80 -0.69 -4.33
C VAL A 149 -9.62 -1.83 -5.31
N ARG A 150 -9.12 -1.50 -6.49
CA ARG A 150 -8.79 -2.44 -7.57
C ARG A 150 -7.33 -2.31 -7.97
N TYR A 151 -6.64 -3.42 -8.13
CA TYR A 151 -5.30 -3.41 -8.69
C TYR A 151 -5.30 -2.82 -10.11
N ASN A 152 -4.66 -1.66 -10.25
CA ASN A 152 -4.50 -0.94 -11.51
C ASN A 152 -3.14 -0.21 -11.49
N PRO A 153 -2.04 -0.87 -11.89
CA PRO A 153 -0.70 -0.30 -11.84
C PRO A 153 -0.48 0.85 -12.84
N THR A 154 -1.49 1.18 -13.64
CA THR A 154 -1.48 2.31 -14.59
C THR A 154 -2.42 3.45 -14.19
N ALA A 155 -3.07 3.35 -13.02
CA ALA A 155 -3.94 4.41 -12.52
C ALA A 155 -3.20 5.73 -12.36
N SER A 156 -3.92 6.86 -12.51
CA SER A 156 -3.38 8.18 -12.23
C SER A 156 -3.00 8.32 -10.76
N LEU A 157 -1.86 8.98 -10.49
CA LEU A 157 -1.40 9.23 -9.12
C LEU A 157 -1.98 10.53 -8.60
N ARG A 158 -2.45 10.52 -7.33
CA ARG A 158 -3.10 11.68 -6.69
C ARG A 158 -2.87 11.70 -5.19
N THR A 159 -3.19 12.83 -4.58
CA THR A 159 -3.10 13.03 -3.13
C THR A 159 -3.77 11.88 -2.35
N GLY A 160 -3.06 11.37 -1.36
CA GLY A 160 -3.45 10.24 -0.52
C GLY A 160 -2.83 8.91 -0.92
N MET A 161 -2.37 8.76 -2.15
CA MET A 161 -1.67 7.55 -2.59
C MET A 161 -0.24 7.47 -2.05
N CYS A 162 0.27 6.25 -1.89
CA CYS A 162 1.66 6.01 -1.51
C CYS A 162 2.20 4.74 -2.18
N GLY A 163 3.46 4.76 -2.58
CA GLY A 163 4.08 3.58 -3.18
C GLY A 163 5.31 3.88 -4.02
N TRP A 164 5.71 2.87 -4.79
CA TRP A 164 6.88 2.95 -5.67
C TRP A 164 6.66 3.87 -6.86
N ARG A 165 5.44 3.94 -7.41
CA ARG A 165 5.10 4.80 -8.54
C ARG A 165 5.14 6.27 -8.12
N THR A 166 4.65 6.56 -6.91
CA THR A 166 4.72 7.91 -6.32
C THR A 166 6.17 8.33 -6.08
N LEU A 167 7.02 7.41 -5.58
CA LEU A 167 8.44 7.67 -5.40
C LEU A 167 9.13 7.98 -6.74
N ALA A 168 8.85 7.18 -7.78
CA ALA A 168 9.38 7.42 -9.12
C ALA A 168 8.92 8.77 -9.69
N LEU A 169 7.66 9.14 -9.47
CA LEU A 169 7.14 10.44 -9.84
C LEU A 169 7.88 11.58 -9.13
N GLN A 170 8.09 11.49 -7.81
CA GLN A 170 8.83 12.48 -7.04
C GLN A 170 10.27 12.63 -7.55
N HIS A 171 10.93 11.51 -7.85
CA HIS A 171 12.26 11.51 -8.45
C HIS A 171 12.29 12.24 -9.80
N ALA A 172 11.35 11.93 -10.70
CA ALA A 172 11.23 12.59 -12.00
C ALA A 172 10.90 14.10 -11.87
N LEU A 173 10.04 14.47 -10.92
CA LEU A 173 9.74 15.88 -10.63
C LEU A 173 10.98 16.61 -10.11
N ASN A 174 11.81 15.99 -9.28
CA ASN A 174 13.05 16.56 -8.77
C ASN A 174 14.10 16.71 -9.88
N ALA A 175 14.21 15.76 -10.80
CA ALA A 175 15.04 15.90 -11.99
C ALA A 175 14.61 17.11 -12.85
N ASN A 176 13.36 17.53 -12.75
CA ASN A 176 12.82 18.76 -13.37
C ASN A 176 12.80 19.97 -12.43
N GLY A 177 13.54 19.93 -11.29
CA GLY A 177 13.77 21.07 -10.41
C GLY A 177 12.74 21.30 -9.32
N ALA A 178 11.89 20.34 -8.99
CA ALA A 178 10.82 20.51 -7.99
C ALA A 178 11.34 20.68 -6.55
N GLY A 179 12.44 20.02 -6.17
CA GLY A 179 13.07 20.16 -4.85
C GLY A 179 12.20 19.63 -3.69
N ILE A 180 11.41 18.58 -3.93
CA ILE A 180 10.55 17.93 -2.91
C ILE A 180 11.26 16.72 -2.31
N VAL A 181 10.76 16.25 -1.16
CA VAL A 181 11.24 15.00 -0.54
C VAL A 181 10.73 13.81 -1.35
N GLU A 182 11.60 12.85 -1.61
CA GLU A 182 11.28 11.59 -2.28
C GLU A 182 10.92 10.53 -1.22
N ASP A 183 9.74 10.66 -0.65
CA ASP A 183 9.23 9.79 0.41
C ASP A 183 8.21 8.74 -0.09
N GLY A 184 7.82 8.86 -1.37
CA GLY A 184 6.81 8.01 -2.00
C GLY A 184 5.40 8.22 -1.44
N GLU A 185 5.16 9.32 -0.72
CA GLU A 185 3.84 9.76 -0.26
C GLU A 185 3.34 10.90 -1.16
N PHE A 186 2.19 10.72 -1.81
CA PHE A 186 1.61 11.78 -2.62
C PHE A 186 0.85 12.78 -1.73
N GLY A 187 1.60 13.65 -1.06
CA GLY A 187 1.07 14.73 -0.24
C GLY A 187 0.84 16.03 -1.01
N GLU A 188 0.56 17.10 -0.28
CA GLU A 188 0.33 18.44 -0.86
C GLU A 188 1.57 18.97 -1.60
N LYS A 189 2.79 18.70 -1.11
CA LYS A 189 4.04 19.10 -1.80
C LYS A 189 4.17 18.41 -3.15
N SER A 190 3.90 17.11 -3.22
CA SER A 190 3.88 16.34 -4.47
C SER A 190 2.83 16.89 -5.44
N ARG A 191 1.62 17.18 -4.94
CA ARG A 191 0.55 17.78 -5.74
C ARG A 191 0.97 19.14 -6.34
N ASN A 192 1.56 20.00 -5.54
CA ASN A 192 2.01 21.31 -6.01
C ASN A 192 3.14 21.21 -7.04
N ALA A 193 4.07 20.26 -6.86
CA ALA A 193 5.11 19.97 -7.83
C ALA A 193 4.53 19.43 -9.15
N VAL A 194 3.51 18.57 -9.09
CA VAL A 194 2.77 18.09 -10.26
C VAL A 194 2.11 19.25 -11.00
N ILE A 195 1.43 20.18 -10.30
CA ILE A 195 0.82 21.38 -10.90
C ILE A 195 1.88 22.21 -11.63
N ALA A 196 3.01 22.50 -10.98
CA ALA A 196 4.07 23.28 -11.58
C ALA A 196 4.65 22.60 -12.85
N CYS A 197 4.85 21.29 -12.77
CA CYS A 197 5.32 20.50 -13.92
C CYS A 197 4.31 20.52 -15.07
N GLN A 198 3.03 20.29 -14.78
CA GLN A 198 1.95 20.35 -15.77
C GLN A 198 1.92 21.71 -16.48
N GLN A 199 2.00 22.81 -15.72
CA GLN A 199 2.06 24.16 -16.27
C GLN A 199 3.26 24.37 -17.19
N SER A 200 4.44 23.90 -16.79
CA SER A 200 5.66 24.00 -17.61
C SER A 200 5.57 23.23 -18.92
N LEU A 201 4.82 22.14 -18.94
CA LEU A 201 4.60 21.28 -20.10
C LEU A 201 3.38 21.67 -20.93
N GLY A 202 2.62 22.72 -20.52
CA GLY A 202 1.38 23.13 -21.20
C GLY A 202 0.24 22.13 -21.05
N LEU A 203 0.24 21.33 -19.99
CA LEU A 203 -0.84 20.39 -19.63
C LEU A 203 -1.86 21.06 -18.70
N ASP A 204 -3.01 20.41 -18.54
CA ASP A 204 -4.00 20.83 -17.53
C ASP A 204 -3.42 20.70 -16.12
N ALA A 205 -3.38 21.80 -15.37
CA ALA A 205 -2.76 21.89 -14.06
C ALA A 205 -3.68 21.34 -12.95
N SER A 206 -4.16 20.13 -13.10
CA SER A 206 -5.08 19.44 -12.19
C SER A 206 -4.45 19.04 -10.84
N GLY A 207 -3.13 18.85 -10.81
CA GLY A 207 -2.41 18.29 -9.67
C GLY A 207 -2.60 16.78 -9.55
N ILE A 208 -3.15 16.12 -10.56
CA ILE A 208 -3.24 14.67 -10.72
C ILE A 208 -2.19 14.28 -11.76
N ALA A 209 -1.31 13.34 -11.40
CA ALA A 209 -0.37 12.78 -12.38
C ALA A 209 -1.10 11.74 -13.22
N ASP A 210 -1.77 12.22 -14.26
CA ASP A 210 -2.51 11.42 -15.22
C ASP A 210 -1.59 10.78 -16.27
N ALA A 211 -2.18 10.00 -17.16
CA ALA A 211 -1.43 9.31 -18.22
C ALA A 211 -0.61 10.29 -19.08
N ALA A 212 -1.13 11.49 -19.36
CA ALA A 212 -0.45 12.48 -20.18
C ALA A 212 0.82 13.00 -19.51
N LEU A 213 0.78 13.29 -18.21
CA LEU A 213 1.97 13.69 -17.45
C LEU A 213 2.94 12.51 -17.28
N LEU A 214 2.44 11.32 -16.93
CA LEU A 214 3.28 10.14 -16.73
C LEU A 214 4.02 9.75 -18.02
N GLU A 215 3.38 9.88 -19.19
CA GLU A 215 4.02 9.67 -20.47
C GLU A 215 5.14 10.69 -20.72
N ARG A 216 4.90 11.97 -20.42
CA ARG A 216 5.92 13.03 -20.59
C ARG A 216 7.12 12.85 -19.66
N LEU A 217 6.92 12.22 -18.50
CA LEU A 217 7.97 11.91 -17.55
C LEU A 217 8.58 10.50 -17.75
N GLU A 218 8.18 9.79 -18.84
CA GLU A 218 8.63 8.43 -19.17
C GLU A 218 8.31 7.38 -18.08
N LEU A 219 7.20 7.57 -17.36
CA LEU A 219 6.77 6.72 -16.23
C LEU A 219 5.59 5.79 -16.58
N VAL A 220 5.32 5.54 -17.87
CA VAL A 220 4.13 4.82 -18.36
C VAL A 220 4.19 3.31 -18.14
N GLU A 221 5.37 2.73 -18.08
CA GLU A 221 5.51 1.32 -17.75
C GLU A 221 5.66 1.15 -16.25
N SER A 222 4.95 0.15 -15.68
CA SER A 222 5.15 -0.38 -14.33
C SER A 222 6.54 -1.03 -14.19
N THR A 223 7.57 -0.34 -14.63
CA THR A 223 8.90 -0.58 -14.15
C THR A 223 8.92 0.03 -12.76
N VAL A 224 8.80 -0.82 -11.74
CA VAL A 224 9.42 -0.45 -10.45
C VAL A 224 10.76 0.14 -10.85
N PRO A 225 11.00 1.45 -10.68
CA PRO A 225 12.30 1.99 -11.01
C PRO A 225 13.29 1.06 -10.35
N GLU A 226 14.34 0.69 -11.03
CA GLU A 226 15.55 0.26 -10.36
C GLU A 226 15.97 1.50 -9.56
N VAL A 227 15.27 1.69 -8.41
CA VAL A 227 15.47 2.85 -7.56
C VAL A 227 16.85 2.62 -7.00
N ALA A 228 17.83 3.29 -7.60
CA ALA A 228 19.22 3.23 -7.19
C ALA A 228 19.42 3.56 -5.70
N ASP A 229 18.35 3.97 -5.04
CA ASP A 229 18.33 4.45 -3.65
C ASP A 229 17.25 3.81 -2.77
N CYS A 230 16.81 2.58 -3.02
CA CYS A 230 16.05 1.86 -2.01
C CYS A 230 16.94 0.80 -1.31
N VAL A 231 16.70 0.62 -0.03
CA VAL A 231 17.36 -0.40 0.78
C VAL A 231 16.39 -1.50 1.15
N GLU A 232 16.83 -2.74 1.01
CA GLU A 232 16.08 -3.91 1.45
C GLU A 232 16.63 -4.40 2.79
N VAL A 233 15.76 -4.64 3.76
CA VAL A 233 16.12 -5.18 5.07
C VAL A 233 16.50 -6.66 4.96
N THR A 234 17.68 -7.02 5.43
CA THR A 234 18.20 -8.39 5.39
C THR A 234 18.04 -9.14 6.73
N GLY A 235 17.81 -8.41 7.83
CA GLY A 235 17.61 -8.96 9.17
C GLY A 235 16.16 -9.34 9.44
N ASN A 236 15.92 -10.42 10.20
CA ASN A 236 14.57 -10.91 10.51
C ASN A 236 13.73 -9.96 11.37
N SER A 237 14.38 -9.16 12.22
CA SER A 237 13.76 -8.14 13.08
C SER A 237 14.80 -7.06 13.35
N VAL A 238 14.67 -5.91 12.74
CA VAL A 238 15.63 -4.83 12.80
C VAL A 238 14.97 -3.60 13.38
N ASN A 239 15.54 -3.04 14.44
CA ASN A 239 15.06 -1.78 15.00
C ASN A 239 15.33 -0.64 14.03
N VAL A 240 14.28 0.03 13.60
CA VAL A 240 14.31 1.33 12.94
C VAL A 240 14.15 2.41 14.00
N ARG A 241 15.04 3.40 13.99
CA ARG A 241 15.22 4.34 15.11
C ARG A 241 14.92 5.77 14.71
N ILE A 242 14.69 6.62 15.70
CA ILE A 242 14.44 8.06 15.49
C ILE A 242 15.74 8.87 15.24
N GLY A 243 16.89 8.22 15.24
CA GLY A 243 18.19 8.84 14.98
C GLY A 243 19.27 7.83 14.61
N PRO A 244 20.42 8.30 14.08
CA PRO A 244 21.48 7.47 13.52
C PRO A 244 22.41 6.90 14.60
N GLY A 245 21.89 5.99 15.44
CA GLY A 245 22.69 5.36 16.49
C GLY A 245 21.85 4.40 17.36
N VAL A 246 22.52 3.52 18.09
CA VAL A 246 21.86 2.57 19.00
C VAL A 246 21.31 3.24 20.27
N GLU A 247 21.76 4.42 20.58
CA GLU A 247 21.33 5.27 21.70
C GLU A 247 19.96 5.91 21.46
N TYR A 248 19.51 5.99 20.21
CA TYR A 248 18.19 6.53 19.88
C TYR A 248 17.12 5.46 20.05
N ASP A 249 15.92 5.87 20.48
CA ASP A 249 14.78 4.97 20.66
C ASP A 249 14.36 4.31 19.34
N ALA A 250 13.91 3.07 19.43
CA ALA A 250 13.33 2.36 18.31
C ALA A 250 11.91 2.91 18.05
N ALA A 251 11.68 3.37 16.83
CA ALA A 251 10.37 3.83 16.37
C ALA A 251 9.46 2.64 16.01
N PHE A 252 10.04 1.67 15.27
CA PHE A 252 9.35 0.42 14.89
C PHE A 252 10.37 -0.68 14.55
N ILE A 253 9.85 -1.87 14.27
CA ILE A 253 10.68 -3.02 13.86
C ILE A 253 10.42 -3.28 12.38
N ALA A 254 11.49 -3.27 11.57
CA ALA A 254 11.50 -3.72 10.19
C ALA A 254 11.86 -5.21 10.10
N HIS A 255 11.36 -5.89 9.08
CA HIS A 255 11.55 -7.31 8.86
C HIS A 255 12.28 -7.57 7.54
N LYS A 256 12.85 -8.76 7.43
CA LYS A 256 13.54 -9.19 6.22
C LYS A 256 12.64 -9.08 4.99
N GLY A 257 13.14 -8.39 3.96
CA GLY A 257 12.43 -8.09 2.73
C GLY A 257 11.67 -6.77 2.74
N ASP A 258 11.64 -6.05 3.88
CA ASP A 258 11.12 -4.69 3.90
C ASP A 258 12.02 -3.79 3.06
N CYS A 259 11.40 -2.89 2.30
CA CYS A 259 12.11 -1.95 1.44
C CYS A 259 11.74 -0.52 1.82
N PHE A 260 12.75 0.34 1.91
CA PHE A 260 12.58 1.75 2.23
C PHE A 260 13.37 2.63 1.28
N SER A 261 12.87 3.84 1.01
CA SER A 261 13.62 4.85 0.27
C SER A 261 14.81 5.34 1.11
N ARG A 262 15.99 5.37 0.50
CA ARG A 262 17.21 5.87 1.13
C ARG A 262 17.28 7.38 1.02
N ALA A 263 17.56 8.08 2.14
CA ALA A 263 17.76 9.52 2.14
C ALA A 263 19.23 9.93 2.35
N ASN A 264 20.05 9.15 3.09
CA ASN A 264 21.48 9.42 3.30
C ASN A 264 22.19 8.22 3.97
N THR A 265 23.54 8.12 3.89
CA THR A 265 24.32 7.01 4.46
C THR A 265 25.59 7.49 5.14
N ASP A 266 25.76 7.11 6.40
CA ASP A 266 27.05 7.19 7.14
C ASP A 266 27.05 6.17 8.30
N GLY A 267 27.11 4.84 7.96
CA GLY A 267 26.99 3.73 8.93
C GLY A 267 25.56 3.48 9.41
N TRP A 268 24.69 4.47 9.23
CA TRP A 268 23.26 4.42 9.42
C TRP A 268 22.57 5.06 8.23
N THR A 269 21.72 4.31 7.58
CA THR A 269 20.92 4.80 6.45
C THR A 269 19.68 5.51 6.97
N ALA A 270 19.51 6.77 6.59
CA ALA A 270 18.26 7.47 6.78
C ALA A 270 17.25 6.91 5.77
N ILE A 271 16.07 6.57 6.26
CA ILE A 271 14.94 6.06 5.47
C ILE A 271 13.72 6.95 5.69
N CYS A 272 12.95 7.16 4.64
CA CYS A 272 11.67 7.87 4.73
C CYS A 272 10.54 6.87 4.98
N PHE A 273 9.73 7.13 6.01
CA PHE A 273 8.56 6.34 6.35
C PHE A 273 7.51 7.25 7.03
N ASP A 274 6.26 7.20 6.60
CA ASP A 274 5.14 7.98 7.15
C ASP A 274 5.46 9.48 7.32
N ASN A 275 5.98 10.13 6.25
CA ASN A 275 6.41 11.54 6.23
C ASN A 275 7.50 11.91 7.25
N SER A 276 8.19 10.94 7.82
CA SER A 276 9.22 11.13 8.83
C SER A 276 10.52 10.45 8.43
N LEU A 277 11.64 11.03 8.86
CA LEU A 277 12.96 10.40 8.72
C LEU A 277 13.20 9.48 9.91
N TYR A 278 13.65 8.28 9.59
CA TYR A 278 14.09 7.26 10.54
C TYR A 278 15.43 6.71 10.10
N TRP A 279 16.10 5.94 10.96
CA TRP A 279 17.43 5.40 10.68
C TRP A 279 17.47 3.91 10.91
N ILE A 280 18.09 3.21 9.97
CA ILE A 280 18.37 1.79 10.03
C ILE A 280 19.88 1.56 9.89
N SER A 281 20.45 0.65 10.67
CA SER A 281 21.87 0.35 10.57
C SER A 281 22.21 -0.34 9.25
N ASP A 282 23.23 0.13 8.55
CA ASP A 282 23.69 -0.41 7.26
C ASP A 282 24.06 -1.90 7.32
N LYS A 283 24.33 -2.41 8.52
CA LYS A 283 24.57 -3.85 8.76
C LYS A 283 23.40 -4.75 8.35
N TYR A 284 22.19 -4.22 8.33
CA TYR A 284 20.95 -4.98 8.14
C TYR A 284 20.22 -4.66 6.85
N ILE A 285 20.85 -3.96 5.91
CA ILE A 285 20.28 -3.57 4.62
C ILE A 285 21.21 -3.92 3.45
N ARG A 286 20.67 -3.93 2.24
CA ARG A 286 21.42 -4.09 0.98
C ARG A 286 20.82 -3.23 -0.12
#